data_d82fcb1ebf3856b3c272e1d22ba09660
#
_entry.id   d82fcb1ebf3856b3c272e1d22ba09660
#
_cell.length_a   1.000
_cell.length_b   1.000
_cell.length_c   1.000
_cell.angle_alpha   90.00
_cell.angle_beta   90.00
_cell.angle_gamma   90.00
#
_symmetry.space_group_name_H-M   'P 1'
#
loop_
_entity.id
_entity.type
_entity.pdbx_description
1 polymer ?
#
loop_
_entity_poly.entity_id
_entity_poly.type
_entity_poly.pdbx_seq_one_letter_code
_entity_poly.pdbx_strand_id
1 'polypeptide(L)'
;PDIPYFILGHSMGSYMLRRFLSVYSEETKGLSGAIIVGTGTVPNPAIIIAKLVINITALFHGWNYKSQTVTNFLFAGDYHKFCMDGSEPEKSWLSKNVESVKKYYSDPYDTYLFSVNGYRGMTSAMLFDNAQKNVNRIRKDLPILFASGADDPVGAMSKGVKSAFERFKKAGIKDLTLKLFEGDRHESLNETDRDKVRDFIYSWIKERM
;
A
#
# COMPACT_ATOMS: atom_id res chain seq x y z
N PRO A 1 -1.33 -22.47 -20.72
CA PRO A 1 0.12 -22.42 -20.70
C PRO A 1 0.60 -22.53 -19.26
N ASP A 2 1.55 -23.42 -19.04
CA ASP A 2 2.12 -23.70 -17.71
C ASP A 2 3.15 -22.63 -17.30
N ILE A 3 2.89 -21.37 -17.63
CA ILE A 3 3.77 -20.24 -17.28
C ILE A 3 3.29 -19.69 -15.94
N PRO A 4 4.13 -19.71 -14.90
CA PRO A 4 3.81 -19.12 -13.60
C PRO A 4 3.48 -17.64 -13.73
N TYR A 5 2.36 -17.20 -13.14
CA TYR A 5 1.91 -15.83 -13.21
C TYR A 5 1.75 -15.23 -11.81
N PHE A 6 2.47 -14.13 -11.57
CA PHE A 6 2.47 -13.40 -10.31
C PHE A 6 1.93 -11.98 -10.51
N ILE A 7 1.28 -11.45 -9.48
CA ILE A 7 0.80 -10.07 -9.46
C ILE A 7 1.43 -9.31 -8.29
N LEU A 8 1.92 -8.11 -8.56
CA LEU A 8 2.48 -7.21 -7.55
C LEU A 8 1.67 -5.92 -7.47
N GLY A 9 1.31 -5.51 -6.27
CA GLY A 9 0.69 -4.21 -5.99
C GLY A 9 1.51 -3.42 -4.98
N HIS A 10 1.89 -2.19 -5.35
CA HIS A 10 2.63 -1.26 -4.49
C HIS A 10 1.75 -0.09 -4.06
N SER A 11 1.90 0.37 -2.83
CA SER A 11 1.21 1.55 -2.30
C SER A 11 -0.32 1.46 -2.46
N MET A 12 -0.96 2.41 -3.12
CA MET A 12 -2.39 2.34 -3.46
C MET A 12 -2.73 1.06 -4.23
N GLY A 13 -1.84 0.60 -5.13
CA GLY A 13 -2.00 -0.67 -5.84
C GLY A 13 -2.05 -1.88 -4.90
N SER A 14 -1.42 -1.82 -3.72
CA SER A 14 -1.48 -2.88 -2.72
C SER A 14 -2.88 -3.04 -2.11
N TYR A 15 -3.60 -1.95 -1.87
CA TYR A 15 -5.00 -1.98 -1.44
C TYR A 15 -5.91 -2.50 -2.55
N MET A 16 -5.68 -2.05 -3.81
CA MET A 16 -6.43 -2.55 -4.96
C MET A 16 -6.22 -4.06 -5.16
N LEU A 17 -4.98 -4.53 -5.00
CA LEU A 17 -4.65 -5.96 -5.08
C LEU A 17 -5.37 -6.76 -3.98
N ARG A 18 -5.33 -6.32 -2.73
CA ARG A 18 -6.03 -6.97 -1.61
C ARG A 18 -7.54 -7.08 -1.90
N ARG A 19 -8.13 -6.01 -2.41
CA ARG A 19 -9.54 -6.00 -2.83
C ARG A 19 -9.78 -6.95 -4.01
N PHE A 20 -8.93 -6.93 -5.03
CA PHE A 20 -9.00 -7.83 -6.18
C PHE A 20 -8.99 -9.29 -5.75
N LEU A 21 -8.03 -9.69 -4.93
CA LEU A 21 -7.91 -11.05 -4.40
C LEU A 21 -9.15 -11.51 -3.63
N SER A 22 -9.85 -10.57 -2.98
CA SER A 22 -11.06 -10.85 -2.21
C SER A 22 -12.32 -10.93 -3.07
N VAL A 23 -12.47 -10.01 -4.03
CA VAL A 23 -13.69 -9.89 -4.86
C VAL A 23 -13.68 -10.90 -5.99
N TYR A 24 -12.52 -11.11 -6.59
CA TYR A 24 -12.30 -11.98 -7.76
C TYR A 24 -11.50 -13.23 -7.39
N SER A 25 -11.85 -13.84 -6.25
CA SER A 25 -11.11 -15.01 -5.71
C SER A 25 -11.08 -16.18 -6.69
N GLU A 26 -12.18 -16.42 -7.41
CA GLU A 26 -12.27 -17.52 -8.40
C GLU A 26 -11.39 -17.25 -9.63
N GLU A 27 -11.31 -16.00 -10.07
CA GLU A 27 -10.51 -15.58 -11.22
C GLU A 27 -9.01 -15.63 -10.91
N THR A 28 -8.63 -15.69 -9.62
CA THR A 28 -7.22 -15.82 -9.20
C THR A 28 -6.66 -17.24 -9.33
N LYS A 29 -7.45 -18.23 -9.82
CA LYS A 29 -7.00 -19.63 -9.94
C LYS A 29 -5.75 -19.81 -10.81
N GLY A 30 -5.55 -18.92 -11.78
CA GLY A 30 -4.34 -18.90 -12.61
C GLY A 30 -3.11 -18.21 -11.99
N LEU A 31 -3.26 -17.59 -10.80
CA LEU A 31 -2.14 -16.93 -10.12
C LEU A 31 -1.30 -17.94 -9.36
N SER A 32 0.02 -17.87 -9.54
CA SER A 32 1.03 -18.59 -8.77
C SER A 32 1.39 -17.89 -7.46
N GLY A 33 1.13 -16.56 -7.35
CA GLY A 33 1.31 -15.81 -6.12
C GLY A 33 0.97 -14.34 -6.25
N ALA A 34 0.82 -13.68 -5.10
CA ALA A 34 0.55 -12.25 -4.99
C ALA A 34 1.56 -11.56 -4.05
N ILE A 35 2.06 -10.40 -4.47
CA ILE A 35 3.09 -9.64 -3.76
C ILE A 35 2.52 -8.27 -3.39
N ILE A 36 2.37 -8.00 -2.11
CA ILE A 36 1.76 -6.81 -1.52
C ILE A 36 2.88 -5.96 -0.94
N VAL A 37 3.22 -4.85 -1.61
CA VAL A 37 4.35 -3.99 -1.24
C VAL A 37 3.87 -2.63 -0.73
N GLY A 38 4.48 -2.10 0.34
CA GLY A 38 4.21 -0.76 0.84
C GLY A 38 2.74 -0.56 1.26
N THR A 39 2.15 -1.58 1.88
CA THR A 39 0.74 -1.56 2.33
C THR A 39 0.62 -1.15 3.79
N GLY A 40 -0.61 -0.92 4.23
CA GLY A 40 -0.89 -0.60 5.62
C GLY A 40 -2.29 -0.98 6.07
N THR A 41 -2.60 -0.62 7.29
CA THR A 41 -3.94 -0.68 7.87
C THR A 41 -4.17 0.58 8.69
N VAL A 42 -5.14 1.37 8.29
CA VAL A 42 -5.62 2.54 9.05
C VAL A 42 -6.82 2.11 9.89
N PRO A 43 -6.92 2.49 11.19
CA PRO A 43 -8.07 2.14 12.01
C PRO A 43 -9.40 2.65 11.41
N ASN A 44 -10.44 1.82 11.44
CA ASN A 44 -11.74 2.15 10.86
C ASN A 44 -12.33 3.50 11.33
N PRO A 45 -12.25 3.89 12.62
CA PRO A 45 -12.74 5.20 13.06
C PRO A 45 -12.05 6.36 12.34
N ALA A 46 -10.72 6.28 12.15
CA ALA A 46 -9.97 7.30 11.42
C ALA A 46 -10.41 7.39 9.96
N ILE A 47 -10.63 6.24 9.30
CA ILE A 47 -11.12 6.21 7.92
C ILE A 47 -12.54 6.81 7.82
N ILE A 48 -13.40 6.52 8.79
CA ILE A 48 -14.77 7.05 8.82
C ILE A 48 -14.76 8.59 8.95
N ILE A 49 -13.91 9.14 9.83
CA ILE A 49 -13.71 10.57 9.97
C ILE A 49 -13.16 11.17 8.67
N ALA A 50 -12.17 10.54 8.07
CA ALA A 50 -11.63 10.97 6.78
C ALA A 50 -12.70 11.01 5.69
N LYS A 51 -13.57 9.99 5.61
CA LYS A 51 -14.70 9.98 4.67
C LYS A 51 -15.70 11.08 4.94
N LEU A 52 -15.95 11.42 6.20
CA LEU A 52 -16.82 12.55 6.54
C LEU A 52 -16.25 13.88 6.01
N VAL A 53 -14.95 14.14 6.26
CA VAL A 53 -14.25 15.32 5.75
C VAL A 53 -14.30 15.38 4.22
N ILE A 54 -14.01 14.25 3.55
CA ILE A 54 -14.08 14.10 2.10
C ILE A 54 -15.49 14.44 1.57
N ASN A 55 -16.55 13.90 2.19
CA ASN A 55 -17.92 14.12 1.75
C ASN A 55 -18.37 15.58 1.96
N ILE A 56 -18.00 16.19 3.09
CA ILE A 56 -18.28 17.60 3.36
C ILE A 56 -17.58 18.48 2.32
N THR A 57 -16.31 18.23 2.04
CA THR A 57 -15.55 18.98 1.01
C THR A 57 -16.22 18.83 -0.37
N ALA A 58 -16.66 17.62 -0.72
CA ALA A 58 -17.32 17.38 -1.99
C ALA A 58 -18.68 18.09 -2.11
N LEU A 59 -19.41 18.24 -0.98
CA LEU A 59 -20.68 18.95 -0.95
C LEU A 59 -20.52 20.43 -1.34
N PHE A 60 -19.44 21.08 -0.89
CA PHE A 60 -19.19 22.51 -1.16
C PHE A 60 -18.42 22.78 -2.45
N HIS A 61 -17.54 21.85 -2.89
CA HIS A 61 -16.60 22.08 -4.00
C HIS A 61 -16.74 21.08 -5.16
N GLY A 62 -17.57 20.05 -4.99
CA GLY A 62 -17.74 18.97 -5.97
C GLY A 62 -16.64 17.90 -5.90
N TRP A 63 -16.90 16.77 -6.55
CA TRP A 63 -16.07 15.57 -6.47
C TRP A 63 -14.71 15.68 -7.17
N ASN A 64 -14.61 16.57 -8.17
CA ASN A 64 -13.36 16.77 -8.94
C ASN A 64 -12.39 17.76 -8.28
N TYR A 65 -12.82 18.39 -7.17
CA TYR A 65 -11.99 19.35 -6.44
C TYR A 65 -10.74 18.68 -5.87
N LYS A 66 -9.58 19.33 -6.04
CA LYS A 66 -8.28 18.92 -5.48
C LYS A 66 -8.01 19.74 -4.24
N SER A 67 -8.14 19.14 -3.07
CA SER A 67 -8.04 19.83 -1.77
C SER A 67 -6.73 19.53 -1.07
N GLN A 68 -5.90 20.55 -0.91
CA GLN A 68 -4.67 20.43 -0.10
C GLN A 68 -5.01 20.15 1.38
N THR A 69 -6.09 20.73 1.90
CA THR A 69 -6.54 20.49 3.28
C THR A 69 -6.92 19.02 3.51
N VAL A 70 -7.67 18.42 2.57
CA VAL A 70 -7.99 16.97 2.65
C VAL A 70 -6.71 16.13 2.55
N THR A 71 -5.80 16.48 1.65
CA THR A 71 -4.52 15.80 1.52
C THR A 71 -3.73 15.86 2.83
N ASN A 72 -3.52 17.04 3.40
CA ASN A 72 -2.80 17.22 4.66
C ASN A 72 -3.45 16.46 5.83
N PHE A 73 -4.77 16.39 5.86
CA PHE A 73 -5.50 15.63 6.87
C PHE A 73 -5.25 14.12 6.74
N LEU A 74 -5.23 13.60 5.52
CA LEU A 74 -5.02 12.17 5.25
C LEU A 74 -3.56 11.73 5.47
N PHE A 75 -2.61 12.64 5.24
CA PHE A 75 -1.18 12.42 5.46
C PHE A 75 -0.72 12.99 6.82
N ALA A 76 -1.57 12.87 7.85
CA ALA A 76 -1.23 13.22 9.23
C ALA A 76 -0.53 12.04 9.96
N GLY A 77 -0.19 12.23 11.24
CA GLY A 77 0.39 11.18 12.07
C GLY A 77 1.87 10.94 11.79
N ASP A 78 2.27 9.71 11.48
CA ASP A 78 3.69 9.34 11.28
C ASP A 78 4.36 10.07 10.12
N TYR A 79 3.56 10.57 9.16
CA TYR A 79 4.10 11.38 8.06
C TYR A 79 4.76 12.70 8.51
N HIS A 80 4.38 13.26 9.66
CA HIS A 80 5.00 14.48 10.20
C HIS A 80 6.49 14.32 10.55
N LYS A 81 6.99 13.09 10.61
CA LYS A 81 8.41 12.79 10.81
C LYS A 81 9.24 13.02 9.55
N PHE A 82 8.59 13.23 8.42
CA PHE A 82 9.20 13.27 7.10
C PHE A 82 8.86 14.56 6.34
N CYS A 83 9.72 14.90 5.39
CA CYS A 83 9.43 15.91 4.38
C CYS A 83 8.48 15.33 3.33
N MET A 84 7.33 16.00 3.12
CA MET A 84 6.25 15.52 2.25
C MET A 84 6.23 16.21 0.88
N ASP A 85 6.98 17.28 0.69
CA ASP A 85 6.96 18.12 -0.53
C ASP A 85 8.26 18.03 -1.36
N GLY A 86 9.22 17.23 -0.92
CA GLY A 86 10.49 17.03 -1.59
C GLY A 86 11.53 18.15 -1.36
N SER A 87 11.24 19.15 -0.54
CA SER A 87 12.17 20.25 -0.24
C SER A 87 13.43 19.78 0.51
N GLU A 88 13.29 18.71 1.31
CA GLU A 88 14.39 18.03 2.01
C GLU A 88 14.42 16.54 1.59
N PRO A 89 15.03 16.20 0.44
CA PRO A 89 14.98 14.83 -0.10
C PRO A 89 15.53 13.76 0.86
N GLU A 90 16.51 14.10 1.68
CA GLU A 90 17.12 13.20 2.69
C GLU A 90 16.11 12.79 3.77
N LYS A 91 15.12 13.65 4.03
CA LYS A 91 14.05 13.43 5.01
C LYS A 91 12.74 12.95 4.37
N SER A 92 12.75 12.59 3.09
CA SER A 92 11.54 12.18 2.38
C SER A 92 10.90 10.95 3.00
N TRP A 93 9.58 10.90 3.02
CA TRP A 93 8.80 9.72 3.41
C TRP A 93 8.91 8.56 2.39
N LEU A 94 9.28 8.88 1.15
CA LEU A 94 9.36 7.91 0.05
C LEU A 94 10.54 6.95 0.21
N SER A 95 11.75 7.49 0.36
CA SER A 95 12.99 6.72 0.35
C SER A 95 14.14 7.51 0.95
N LYS A 96 15.18 6.82 1.40
CA LYS A 96 16.50 7.39 1.73
C LYS A 96 17.33 7.67 0.47
N ASN A 97 16.96 7.11 -0.66
CA ASN A 97 17.64 7.33 -1.94
C ASN A 97 17.29 8.70 -2.50
N VAL A 98 18.13 9.67 -2.23
CA VAL A 98 17.96 11.08 -2.62
C VAL A 98 17.72 11.24 -4.13
N GLU A 99 18.42 10.47 -4.96
CA GLU A 99 18.27 10.49 -6.41
C GLU A 99 16.87 10.06 -6.84
N SER A 100 16.38 8.95 -6.27
CA SER A 100 15.01 8.47 -6.53
C SER A 100 13.96 9.48 -6.06
N VAL A 101 14.16 10.10 -4.90
CA VAL A 101 13.26 11.13 -4.38
C VAL A 101 13.22 12.37 -5.28
N LYS A 102 14.38 12.88 -5.71
CA LYS A 102 14.46 14.01 -6.64
C LYS A 102 13.76 13.68 -7.97
N LYS A 103 13.98 12.49 -8.50
CA LYS A 103 13.30 12.03 -9.72
C LYS A 103 11.78 12.04 -9.56
N TYR A 104 11.27 11.47 -8.46
CA TYR A 104 9.83 11.45 -8.14
C TYR A 104 9.23 12.87 -8.12
N TYR A 105 9.84 13.78 -7.37
CA TYR A 105 9.30 15.15 -7.24
C TYR A 105 9.49 16.01 -8.49
N SER A 106 10.37 15.62 -9.40
CA SER A 106 10.53 16.29 -10.71
C SER A 106 9.55 15.80 -11.77
N ASP A 107 8.90 14.64 -11.55
CA ASP A 107 7.95 14.07 -12.50
C ASP A 107 6.53 14.63 -12.26
N PRO A 108 5.93 15.35 -13.24
CA PRO A 108 4.59 15.91 -13.09
C PRO A 108 3.49 14.85 -13.00
N TYR A 109 3.77 13.61 -13.43
CA TYR A 109 2.84 12.50 -13.35
C TYR A 109 2.84 11.79 -11.98
N ASP A 110 3.86 12.00 -11.16
CA ASP A 110 3.97 11.39 -9.82
C ASP A 110 3.46 12.31 -8.70
N THR A 111 3.46 13.63 -8.90
CA THR A 111 3.25 14.63 -7.83
C THR A 111 1.89 15.32 -7.86
N TYR A 112 0.93 14.84 -8.63
CA TYR A 112 -0.38 15.45 -8.70
C TYR A 112 -1.26 15.17 -7.48
N LEU A 113 -2.04 16.16 -7.07
CA LEU A 113 -3.04 16.00 -6.01
C LEU A 113 -4.23 15.16 -6.52
N PHE A 114 -4.63 14.20 -5.73
CA PHE A 114 -5.88 13.49 -5.99
C PHE A 114 -7.09 14.40 -5.82
N SER A 115 -8.11 14.16 -6.62
CA SER A 115 -9.42 14.75 -6.39
C SER A 115 -10.06 14.16 -5.11
N VAL A 116 -11.01 14.88 -4.57
CA VAL A 116 -11.82 14.41 -3.44
C VAL A 116 -12.43 13.04 -3.73
N ASN A 117 -12.84 12.77 -4.97
CA ASN A 117 -13.34 11.47 -5.39
C ASN A 117 -12.27 10.38 -5.39
N GLY A 118 -11.03 10.70 -5.75
CA GLY A 118 -9.89 9.77 -5.64
C GLY A 118 -9.69 9.31 -4.19
N TYR A 119 -9.67 10.24 -3.25
CA TYR A 119 -9.58 9.93 -1.81
C TYR A 119 -10.79 9.15 -1.29
N ARG A 120 -12.00 9.41 -1.81
CA ARG A 120 -13.20 8.61 -1.50
C ARG A 120 -13.03 7.15 -1.93
N GLY A 121 -12.49 6.92 -3.13
CA GLY A 121 -12.20 5.59 -3.64
C GLY A 121 -11.19 4.86 -2.76
N MET A 122 -10.06 5.50 -2.45
CA MET A 122 -8.99 4.97 -1.60
C MET A 122 -9.49 4.61 -0.20
N THR A 123 -10.18 5.52 0.49
CA THR A 123 -10.73 5.27 1.84
C THR A 123 -11.79 4.16 1.84
N SER A 124 -12.55 4.02 0.75
CA SER A 124 -13.51 2.92 0.59
C SER A 124 -12.82 1.56 0.40
N ALA A 125 -11.70 1.51 -0.34
CA ALA A 125 -10.88 0.31 -0.45
C ALA A 125 -10.28 -0.09 0.90
N MET A 126 -9.73 0.87 1.66
CA MET A 126 -9.17 0.63 3.00
C MET A 126 -10.21 0.03 3.97
N LEU A 127 -11.45 0.57 4.01
CA LEU A 127 -12.52 0.00 4.83
C LEU A 127 -12.91 -1.42 4.39
N PHE A 128 -12.96 -1.66 3.08
CA PHE A 128 -13.23 -2.98 2.53
C PHE A 128 -12.17 -3.99 2.96
N ASP A 129 -10.89 -3.62 2.83
CA ASP A 129 -9.74 -4.46 3.15
C ASP A 129 -9.60 -4.74 4.66
N ASN A 130 -10.09 -3.84 5.51
CA ASN A 130 -10.10 -4.01 6.95
C ASN A 130 -11.16 -5.01 7.43
N ALA A 131 -12.19 -5.28 6.63
CA ALA A 131 -13.26 -6.17 7.00
C ALA A 131 -12.83 -7.65 6.88
N GLN A 132 -12.70 -8.36 8.02
CA GLN A 132 -12.27 -9.76 8.05
C GLN A 132 -13.11 -10.65 7.13
N LYS A 133 -14.42 -10.41 7.02
CA LYS A 133 -15.32 -11.14 6.13
C LYS A 133 -14.90 -11.08 4.65
N ASN A 134 -14.28 -9.98 4.25
CA ASN A 134 -13.78 -9.80 2.89
C ASN A 134 -12.45 -10.54 2.71
N VAL A 135 -11.53 -10.41 3.66
CA VAL A 135 -10.25 -11.15 3.64
C VAL A 135 -10.49 -12.66 3.64
N ASN A 136 -11.53 -13.12 4.32
CA ASN A 136 -11.93 -14.53 4.36
C ASN A 136 -12.37 -15.10 2.99
N ARG A 137 -12.62 -14.25 1.98
CA ARG A 137 -12.96 -14.70 0.62
C ARG A 137 -11.73 -15.09 -0.19
N ILE A 138 -10.55 -14.58 0.19
CA ILE A 138 -9.30 -14.84 -0.54
C ILE A 138 -9.01 -16.34 -0.55
N ARG A 139 -8.58 -16.85 -1.70
CA ARG A 139 -8.18 -18.25 -1.90
C ARG A 139 -7.06 -18.65 -0.94
N LYS A 140 -7.25 -19.77 -0.22
CA LYS A 140 -6.36 -20.15 0.91
C LYS A 140 -5.03 -20.77 0.48
N ASP A 141 -5.00 -21.31 -0.73
CA ASP A 141 -3.83 -21.94 -1.35
C ASP A 141 -2.97 -20.96 -2.16
N LEU A 142 -3.41 -19.71 -2.35
CA LEU A 142 -2.63 -18.68 -3.04
C LEU A 142 -1.45 -18.24 -2.16
N PRO A 143 -0.19 -18.40 -2.63
CA PRO A 143 0.96 -17.83 -1.96
C PRO A 143 0.90 -16.30 -1.92
N ILE A 144 1.13 -15.71 -0.74
CA ILE A 144 1.07 -14.26 -0.56
C ILE A 144 2.30 -13.77 0.20
N LEU A 145 2.99 -12.80 -0.40
CA LEU A 145 4.08 -12.05 0.22
C LEU A 145 3.63 -10.65 0.59
N PHE A 146 3.82 -10.28 1.86
CA PHE A 146 3.85 -8.89 2.31
C PHE A 146 5.30 -8.43 2.41
N ALA A 147 5.66 -7.40 1.67
CA ALA A 147 6.99 -6.80 1.67
C ALA A 147 6.86 -5.28 1.91
N SER A 148 7.57 -4.72 2.89
CA SER A 148 7.45 -3.29 3.20
C SER A 148 8.70 -2.79 3.91
N GLY A 149 9.00 -1.52 3.74
CA GLY A 149 9.97 -0.84 4.60
C GLY A 149 9.48 -0.82 6.05
N ALA A 150 10.40 -1.01 7.00
CA ALA A 150 10.07 -0.98 8.42
C ALA A 150 9.72 0.43 8.90
N ASP A 151 10.30 1.46 8.24
CA ASP A 151 10.11 2.88 8.53
C ASP A 151 9.11 3.55 7.58
N ASP A 152 8.28 2.75 6.88
CA ASP A 152 7.24 3.26 5.98
C ASP A 152 6.06 3.86 6.78
N PRO A 153 5.77 5.18 6.63
CA PRO A 153 4.63 5.80 7.32
C PRO A 153 3.28 5.33 6.79
N VAL A 154 3.17 4.87 5.53
CA VAL A 154 1.95 4.23 4.97
C VAL A 154 1.62 2.96 5.75
N GLY A 155 2.65 2.21 6.11
CA GLY A 155 2.57 1.02 6.95
C GLY A 155 2.47 1.31 8.45
N ALA A 156 2.32 2.58 8.85
CA ALA A 156 2.37 3.02 10.25
C ALA A 156 3.61 2.46 10.98
N MET A 157 4.78 2.64 10.37
CA MET A 157 6.06 2.13 10.90
C MET A 157 5.95 0.64 11.24
N SER A 158 5.60 -0.17 10.26
CA SER A 158 5.35 -1.63 10.32
C SER A 158 4.06 -2.07 11.01
N LYS A 159 3.46 -1.29 11.91
CA LYS A 159 2.27 -1.71 12.69
C LYS A 159 1.07 -2.02 11.79
N GLY A 160 0.83 -1.17 10.80
CA GLY A 160 -0.26 -1.33 9.85
C GLY A 160 -0.07 -2.53 8.92
N VAL A 161 1.18 -2.78 8.50
CA VAL A 161 1.54 -3.96 7.68
C VAL A 161 1.30 -5.25 8.46
N LYS A 162 1.80 -5.31 9.70
CA LYS A 162 1.59 -6.45 10.61
C LYS A 162 0.10 -6.71 10.86
N SER A 163 -0.70 -5.64 11.05
CA SER A 163 -2.15 -5.76 11.21
C SER A 163 -2.83 -6.34 9.96
N ALA A 164 -2.43 -5.92 8.76
CA ALA A 164 -2.92 -6.51 7.52
C ALA A 164 -2.54 -7.99 7.40
N PHE A 165 -1.28 -8.32 7.64
CA PHE A 165 -0.76 -9.69 7.63
C PHE A 165 -1.54 -10.61 8.58
N GLU A 166 -1.78 -10.20 9.82
CA GLU A 166 -2.53 -11.00 10.80
C GLU A 166 -3.98 -11.27 10.36
N ARG A 167 -4.62 -10.37 9.60
CA ARG A 167 -5.95 -10.62 9.01
C ARG A 167 -5.91 -11.73 7.97
N PHE A 168 -4.86 -11.78 7.13
CA PHE A 168 -4.66 -12.84 6.15
C PHE A 168 -4.35 -14.18 6.83
N LYS A 169 -3.51 -14.16 7.85
CA LYS A 169 -3.24 -15.33 8.70
C LYS A 169 -4.51 -15.87 9.35
N LYS A 170 -5.34 -14.97 9.93
CA LYS A 170 -6.65 -15.33 10.51
C LYS A 170 -7.63 -15.87 9.46
N ALA A 171 -7.53 -15.42 8.22
CA ALA A 171 -8.31 -15.95 7.12
C ALA A 171 -7.90 -17.37 6.69
N GLY A 172 -6.77 -17.89 7.17
CA GLY A 172 -6.28 -19.23 6.88
C GLY A 172 -5.48 -19.36 5.59
N ILE A 173 -4.83 -18.28 5.13
CA ILE A 173 -3.88 -18.36 3.99
C ILE A 173 -2.72 -19.27 4.38
N LYS A 174 -2.45 -20.30 3.59
CA LYS A 174 -1.51 -21.38 3.94
C LYS A 174 -0.05 -20.99 3.72
N ASP A 175 0.24 -20.34 2.59
CA ASP A 175 1.58 -19.85 2.24
C ASP A 175 1.58 -18.32 2.35
N LEU A 176 1.97 -17.82 3.52
CA LEU A 176 1.90 -16.42 3.87
C LEU A 176 3.24 -15.95 4.45
N THR A 177 3.91 -15.06 3.74
CA THR A 177 5.22 -14.52 4.11
C THR A 177 5.11 -13.04 4.45
N LEU A 178 5.81 -12.61 5.52
CA LEU A 178 6.02 -11.20 5.85
C LEU A 178 7.51 -10.90 5.86
N LYS A 179 7.92 -9.92 5.05
CA LYS A 179 9.27 -9.36 5.08
C LYS A 179 9.22 -7.86 5.32
N LEU A 180 9.85 -7.43 6.40
CA LEU A 180 10.09 -6.02 6.71
C LEU A 180 11.58 -5.74 6.48
N PHE A 181 11.87 -4.66 5.75
CA PHE A 181 13.23 -4.22 5.46
C PHE A 181 13.58 -3.08 6.41
N GLU A 182 14.50 -3.36 7.33
CA GLU A 182 14.89 -2.43 8.39
C GLU A 182 15.49 -1.14 7.80
N GLY A 183 15.01 -0.01 8.28
CA GLY A 183 15.43 1.31 7.83
C GLY A 183 14.90 1.73 6.46
N ASP A 184 14.20 0.88 5.72
CA ASP A 184 13.58 1.25 4.45
C ASP A 184 12.27 1.99 4.69
N ARG A 185 11.99 2.93 3.79
CA ARG A 185 10.76 3.73 3.77
C ARG A 185 9.76 3.15 2.75
N HIS A 186 8.89 4.00 2.21
CA HIS A 186 7.77 3.56 1.37
C HIS A 186 8.18 2.90 0.05
N GLU A 187 9.18 3.47 -0.63
CA GLU A 187 9.68 3.02 -1.94
C GLU A 187 10.80 1.99 -1.79
N SER A 188 10.58 0.90 -1.05
CA SER A 188 11.61 -0.11 -0.79
C SER A 188 12.25 -0.71 -2.05
N LEU A 189 11.52 -0.77 -3.18
CA LEU A 189 12.04 -1.19 -4.49
C LEU A 189 12.98 -0.16 -5.14
N ASN A 190 13.03 1.05 -4.62
CA ASN A 190 13.83 2.18 -5.09
C ASN A 190 14.80 2.71 -4.01
N GLU A 191 14.92 2.02 -2.87
CA GLU A 191 15.82 2.37 -1.79
C GLU A 191 17.30 2.23 -2.17
N THR A 192 18.18 2.70 -1.31
CA THR A 192 19.64 2.59 -1.52
C THR A 192 20.12 1.15 -1.58
N ASP A 193 19.46 0.24 -0.88
CA ASP A 193 19.72 -1.20 -0.86
C ASP A 193 18.64 -2.03 -1.57
N ARG A 194 17.95 -1.41 -2.55
CA ARG A 194 16.89 -2.01 -3.36
C ARG A 194 17.21 -3.40 -3.94
N ASP A 195 18.49 -3.68 -4.18
CA ASP A 195 18.89 -4.98 -4.74
C ASP A 195 18.60 -6.11 -3.73
N LYS A 196 18.76 -5.89 -2.43
CA LYS A 196 18.36 -6.87 -1.40
C LYS A 196 16.84 -7.11 -1.41
N VAL A 197 16.06 -6.05 -1.62
CA VAL A 197 14.60 -6.16 -1.71
C VAL A 197 14.19 -6.96 -2.93
N ARG A 198 14.78 -6.65 -4.08
CA ARG A 198 14.52 -7.32 -5.37
C ARG A 198 14.94 -8.78 -5.33
N ASP A 199 16.13 -9.08 -4.80
CA ASP A 199 16.63 -10.44 -4.66
C ASP A 199 15.75 -11.29 -3.75
N PHE A 200 15.25 -10.71 -2.64
CA PHE A 200 14.31 -11.38 -1.75
C PHE A 200 13.00 -11.72 -2.47
N ILE A 201 12.42 -10.75 -3.16
CA ILE A 201 11.17 -10.94 -3.92
C ILE A 201 11.39 -11.97 -5.04
N TYR A 202 12.49 -11.86 -5.77
CA TYR A 202 12.83 -12.80 -6.84
C TYR A 202 13.02 -14.22 -6.31
N SER A 203 13.72 -14.39 -5.20
CA SER A 203 13.92 -15.71 -4.57
C SER A 203 12.58 -16.29 -4.12
N TRP A 204 11.70 -15.46 -3.51
CA TRP A 204 10.36 -15.89 -3.11
C TRP A 204 9.50 -16.34 -4.32
N ILE A 205 9.60 -15.64 -5.45
CA ILE A 205 8.94 -16.02 -6.72
C ILE A 205 9.50 -17.34 -7.21
N LYS A 206 10.84 -17.46 -7.28
CA LYS A 206 11.53 -18.64 -7.82
C LYS A 206 11.20 -19.94 -7.07
N GLU A 207 10.99 -19.87 -5.77
CA GLU A 207 10.56 -21.02 -4.95
C GLU A 207 9.14 -21.52 -5.28
N ARG A 208 8.36 -20.74 -6.04
CA ARG A 208 6.93 -20.99 -6.38
C ARG A 208 6.69 -21.11 -7.89
N MET A 209 7.75 -21.19 -8.66
CA MET A 209 7.74 -21.47 -10.09
C MET A 209 7.83 -22.99 -10.35
#